data_776baa9a0b04dc8c98f7baeba87f90de
#
_entry.id   776baa9a0b04dc8c98f7baeba87f90de
#
_cell.length_a   1.000
_cell.length_b   1.000
_cell.length_c   1.000
_cell.angle_alpha   90.00
_cell.angle_beta   90.00
_cell.angle_gamma   90.00
#
_symmetry.space_group_name_H-M   'P 1'
#
loop_
_entity.id
_entity.type
_entity.pdbx_description
1 polymer ?
#
loop_
_entity_poly.entity_id
_entity_poly.type
_entity_poly.pdbx_seq_one_letter_code
_entity_poly.pdbx_strand_id
1 'polypeptide(L)' 'TSYRVRTTADVLNIRKGPGTNYGVAGQIKGKGIYTIVAEAAGPGATKWGRLKSGAGWISLDYVTKL' A
#
# COMPACT_ATOMS: atom_id res chain seq x y z
N THR A 1 11.21 -1.08 -10.77
CA THR A 1 11.00 0.34 -11.04
C THR A 1 10.04 0.93 -10.02
N SER A 2 10.44 2.00 -9.35
CA SER A 2 9.60 2.65 -8.36
C SER A 2 8.71 3.71 -9.01
N TYR A 3 7.60 4.00 -8.35
CA TYR A 3 6.71 5.07 -8.77
C TYR A 3 5.99 5.62 -7.54
N ARG A 4 5.37 6.78 -7.68
CA ARG A 4 4.66 7.41 -6.58
C ARG A 4 3.17 7.26 -6.77
N VAL A 5 2.47 7.17 -5.63
CA VAL A 5 1.02 7.08 -5.59
C VAL A 5 0.48 8.08 -4.56
N ARG A 6 -0.74 8.51 -4.77
CA ARG A 6 -1.47 9.31 -3.79
C ARG A 6 -2.57 8.43 -3.19
N THR A 7 -2.63 8.36 -1.87
CA THR A 7 -3.70 7.62 -1.21
C THR A 7 -5.01 8.39 -1.33
N THR A 8 -6.10 7.68 -1.63
CA THR A 8 -7.43 8.27 -1.77
C THR A 8 -8.32 7.99 -0.58
N ALA A 9 -7.94 7.02 0.25
CA ALA A 9 -8.67 6.68 1.48
C ALA A 9 -8.19 7.54 2.64
N ASP A 10 -9.08 7.84 3.59
CA ASP A 10 -8.73 8.59 4.78
C ASP A 10 -7.86 7.76 5.73
N VAL A 11 -8.07 6.44 5.75
CA VAL A 11 -7.26 5.51 6.53
C VAL A 11 -6.97 4.30 5.64
N LEU A 12 -5.71 3.93 5.56
CA LEU A 12 -5.28 2.79 4.76
C LEU A 12 -4.36 1.91 5.61
N ASN A 13 -4.74 0.65 5.77
CA ASN A 13 -3.94 -0.30 6.55
C ASN A 13 -2.68 -0.66 5.80
N ILE A 14 -1.56 -0.68 6.54
CA ILE A 14 -0.28 -1.19 6.05
C ILE A 14 -0.16 -2.62 6.57
N ARG A 15 0.02 -3.57 5.66
CA ARG A 15 0.14 -5.00 5.99
C ARG A 15 1.59 -5.43 5.99
N LYS A 16 1.88 -6.48 6.72
CA LYS A 16 3.24 -7.06 6.77
C LYS A 16 3.61 -7.80 5.49
N GLY A 17 2.64 -8.08 4.65
CA GLY A 17 2.84 -8.73 3.37
C GLY A 17 1.72 -8.37 2.38
N PRO A 18 1.81 -8.86 1.13
CA PRO A 18 0.85 -8.51 0.10
C PRO A 18 -0.44 -9.29 0.22
N GLY A 19 -1.28 -8.92 1.16
CA GLY A 19 -2.57 -9.56 1.35
C GLY A 19 -3.24 -9.21 2.66
N THR A 20 -4.55 -9.35 2.71
CA THR A 20 -5.31 -9.12 3.94
C THR A 20 -5.14 -10.24 4.97
N ASN A 21 -4.56 -11.37 4.56
CA ASN A 21 -4.22 -12.46 5.45
C ASN A 21 -2.93 -12.21 6.24
N TYR A 22 -2.20 -11.15 5.93
CA TYR A 22 -1.07 -10.70 6.73
C TYR A 22 -1.53 -9.72 7.81
N GLY A 23 -0.84 -9.71 8.93
CA GLY A 23 -1.16 -8.81 10.02
C GLY A 23 -0.96 -7.34 9.65
N VAL A 24 -1.67 -6.46 10.32
CA VAL A 24 -1.52 -5.01 10.14
C VAL A 24 -0.22 -4.56 10.79
N ALA A 25 0.65 -3.92 10.00
CA ALA A 25 1.90 -3.35 10.51
C ALA A 25 1.73 -1.91 10.97
N GLY A 26 0.74 -1.21 10.41
CA GLY A 26 0.47 0.17 10.75
C GLY A 26 -0.67 0.71 9.90
N GLN A 27 -0.84 2.02 9.92
CA GLN A 27 -1.88 2.68 9.13
C GLN A 27 -1.35 3.99 8.57
N ILE A 28 -1.79 4.32 7.35
CA ILE A 28 -1.64 5.64 6.77
C ILE A 28 -2.92 6.40 7.10
N LYS A 29 -2.80 7.49 7.84
CA LYS A 29 -3.92 8.34 8.20
C LYS A 29 -3.86 9.61 7.37
N GLY A 30 -4.97 9.90 6.69
CA GLY A 30 -5.01 11.04 5.79
C GLY A 30 -4.44 10.72 4.42
N LYS A 31 -4.67 11.63 3.49
CA LYS A 31 -4.21 11.48 2.11
C LYS A 31 -2.79 11.99 1.98
N GLY A 32 -1.95 11.25 1.25
CA GLY A 32 -0.56 11.62 1.07
C GLY A 32 0.07 10.92 -0.11
N ILE A 33 1.32 11.28 -0.39
CA ILE A 33 2.08 10.71 -1.51
C ILE A 33 3.12 9.76 -0.96
N TYR A 34 3.17 8.55 -1.53
CA TYR A 34 4.09 7.50 -1.10
C TYR A 34 4.75 6.86 -2.30
N THR A 35 5.97 6.37 -2.12
CA THR A 35 6.73 5.70 -3.19
C THR A 35 6.55 4.19 -3.05
N ILE A 36 6.19 3.55 -4.16
CA ILE A 36 6.02 2.10 -4.26
C ILE A 36 7.24 1.52 -4.98
N VAL A 37 7.89 0.55 -4.36
CA VAL A 37 9.13 -0.04 -4.90
C VAL A 37 8.92 -1.47 -5.41
N ALA A 38 7.79 -2.09 -5.12
CA ALA A 38 7.48 -3.43 -5.60
C ALA A 38 5.97 -3.63 -5.64
N GLU A 39 5.52 -4.55 -6.47
CA GLU A 39 4.12 -4.93 -6.57
C GLU A 39 3.99 -6.43 -6.45
N ALA A 40 2.89 -6.89 -5.86
CA ALA A 40 2.59 -8.31 -5.79
C ALA A 40 1.08 -8.51 -5.78
N ALA A 41 0.61 -9.62 -6.34
CA ALA A 41 -0.77 -10.01 -6.23
C ALA A 41 -1.03 -10.64 -4.87
N GLY A 42 -2.23 -10.48 -4.33
CA GLY A 42 -2.60 -11.10 -3.07
C GLY A 42 -4.07 -10.88 -2.75
N PRO A 43 -4.59 -11.59 -1.74
CA PRO A 43 -6.01 -11.49 -1.41
C PRO A 43 -6.37 -10.12 -0.84
N GLY A 44 -7.60 -9.71 -1.07
CA GLY A 44 -8.14 -8.47 -0.53
C GLY A 44 -7.96 -7.24 -1.41
N ALA A 45 -7.18 -7.35 -2.49
CA ALA A 45 -7.00 -6.26 -3.44
C ALA A 45 -6.51 -6.81 -4.77
N THR A 46 -6.64 -6.03 -5.84
CA THR A 46 -6.14 -6.41 -7.16
C THR A 46 -4.61 -6.54 -7.15
N LYS A 47 -3.95 -5.59 -6.49
CA LYS A 47 -2.50 -5.61 -6.29
C LYS A 47 -2.14 -4.94 -4.98
N TRP A 48 -0.99 -5.33 -4.45
CA TRP A 48 -0.40 -4.74 -3.26
C TRP A 48 0.91 -4.09 -3.64
N GLY A 49 1.19 -2.93 -3.06
CA GLY A 49 2.42 -2.19 -3.30
C GLY A 49 3.26 -2.10 -2.04
N ARG A 50 4.56 -2.38 -2.18
CA ARG A 50 5.50 -2.26 -1.07
C ARG A 50 5.98 -0.82 -0.96
N LEU A 51 5.92 -0.27 0.24
CA LEU A 51 6.37 1.09 0.51
C LEU A 51 7.90 1.14 0.57
N LYS A 52 8.47 2.19 -0.01
CA LYS A 52 9.93 2.41 -0.02
C LYS A 52 10.50 2.50 1.39
N SER A 53 9.73 3.04 2.32
CA SER A 53 10.17 3.19 3.71
C SER A 53 10.36 1.85 4.43
N GLY A 54 9.86 0.75 3.84
CA GLY A 54 9.90 -0.55 4.50
C GLY A 54 8.80 -0.77 5.51
N ALA A 55 7.84 0.15 5.59
CA ALA A 55 6.73 0.04 6.54
C ALA A 55 5.83 -1.17 6.26
N GLY A 56 5.77 -1.62 5.01
CA GLY A 56 5.00 -2.79 4.64
C GLY A 56 4.32 -2.61 3.28
N TRP A 57 3.17 -3.24 3.14
CA TRP A 57 2.42 -3.30 1.89
C TRP A 57 1.07 -2.63 2.04
N ILE A 58 0.64 -1.92 1.00
CA ILE A 58 -0.68 -1.28 0.97
C ILE A 58 -1.46 -1.75 -0.25
N SER A 59 -2.80 -1.71 -0.15
CA SER A 59 -3.67 -2.02 -1.28
C SER A 59 -3.57 -0.91 -2.32
N LEU A 60 -3.27 -1.27 -3.55
CA LEU A 60 -3.21 -0.31 -4.65
C LEU A 60 -4.59 0.05 -5.21
N ASP A 61 -5.66 -0.57 -4.69
CA ASP A 61 -7.03 -0.21 -5.05
C ASP A 61 -7.47 1.12 -4.43
N TYR A 62 -6.79 1.56 -3.37
CA TYR A 62 -7.10 2.80 -2.65
C TYR A 62 -6.10 3.90 -2.91
N VAL A 63 -5.39 3.84 -4.01
CA VAL A 63 -4.40 4.86 -4.38
C VAL A 63 -4.55 5.22 -5.85
N THR A 64 -4.05 6.41 -6.19
CA THR A 64 -3.95 6.87 -7.58
C THR A 64 -2.48 6.95 -7.95
N LYS A 65 -2.10 6.30 -9.03
CA LYS A 65 -0.72 6.35 -9.53
C LYS A 65 -0.45 7.73 -10.11
N LEU A 66 0.64 8.31 -9.70
CA LEU A 66 1.06 9.63 -10.18
C LEU A 66 1.92 9.55 -11.44
#